data_06723454dccf9852e1ff9f1b56402638
#
_entry.id   06723454dccf9852e1ff9f1b56402638
#
_cell.length_a   1.000
_cell.length_b   1.000
_cell.length_c   1.000
_cell.angle_alpha   90.00
_cell.angle_beta   90.00
_cell.angle_gamma   90.00
#
_symmetry.space_group_name_H-M   'P 1'
#
loop_
_entity.id
_entity.type
_entity.pdbx_description
1 polymer ?
#
loop_
_entity_poly.entity_id
_entity_poly.type
_entity_poly.pdbx_seq_one_letter_code
_entity_poly.pdbx_strand_id
1 'polypeptide(L)'
;MIEARGLTKRYGEVTAADDVTFTVAPGEVVGLLGPNGAGKTTVLRMLAGVLTPTAGEARIAGHGAEGEAFELKRSLGFLTGDTALYQRLTPREVLRYFGRLHEIPEPELDRRIEALVDRFRLRDFADRPCGKLSAGQKQRANIARAFLHDPPALVLDEPTTALDVVTGRFLLDAFRQARAAGKAILFSTHVLGDAEALCDRVVLIHQGKLLDQGTVAEVCQRVGARTLTDAFLARVGGEPSA
;
A
#
# COMPACT_ATOMS: atom_id res chain seq x y z
N MET A 1 5.84 -9.13 8.65
CA MET A 1 4.94 -8.41 9.56
C MET A 1 5.15 -6.92 9.40
N ILE A 2 4.07 -6.12 9.43
CA ILE A 2 4.09 -4.66 9.44
C ILE A 2 3.57 -4.22 10.80
N GLU A 3 4.23 -3.28 11.46
CA GLU A 3 3.84 -2.82 12.79
C GLU A 3 3.84 -1.28 12.85
N ALA A 4 2.71 -0.73 13.26
CA ALA A 4 2.53 0.66 13.65
C ALA A 4 2.25 0.70 15.15
N ARG A 5 3.07 1.38 15.94
CA ARG A 5 2.92 1.47 17.40
C ARG A 5 2.91 2.92 17.83
N GLY A 6 1.74 3.46 18.15
CA GLY A 6 1.57 4.83 18.61
C GLY A 6 2.01 5.89 17.60
N LEU A 7 1.91 5.59 16.29
CA LEU A 7 2.42 6.48 15.25
C LEU A 7 1.72 7.83 15.29
N THR A 8 2.49 8.86 15.59
CA THR A 8 2.03 10.24 15.65
C THR A 8 2.87 11.13 14.73
N LYS A 9 2.21 11.98 13.94
CA LYS A 9 2.88 13.00 13.13
C LYS A 9 2.21 14.34 13.26
N ARG A 10 2.99 15.33 13.68
CA ARG A 10 2.58 16.74 13.81
C ARG A 10 3.35 17.61 12.84
N TYR A 11 2.67 18.57 12.24
CA TYR A 11 3.22 19.63 11.40
C TYR A 11 2.76 20.98 11.99
N GLY A 12 3.58 21.58 12.84
CA GLY A 12 3.15 22.73 13.63
C GLY A 12 1.92 22.38 14.46
N GLU A 13 0.83 23.12 14.28
CA GLU A 13 -0.44 22.91 14.98
C GLU A 13 -1.29 21.76 14.38
N VAL A 14 -0.93 21.24 13.22
CA VAL A 14 -1.72 20.19 12.56
C VAL A 14 -1.21 18.81 12.94
N THR A 15 -2.07 17.98 13.53
CA THR A 15 -1.79 16.57 13.79
C THR A 15 -2.34 15.72 12.65
N ALA A 16 -1.46 15.22 11.78
CA ALA A 16 -1.81 14.43 10.59
C ALA A 16 -2.01 12.94 10.89
N ALA A 17 -1.42 12.44 11.97
CA ALA A 17 -1.66 11.12 12.56
C ALA A 17 -1.48 11.23 14.07
N ASP A 18 -2.34 10.58 14.86
CA ASP A 18 -2.43 10.69 16.30
C ASP A 18 -2.61 9.29 16.92
N ASP A 19 -1.55 8.78 17.55
CA ASP A 19 -1.51 7.49 18.27
C ASP A 19 -2.04 6.29 17.45
N VAL A 20 -1.65 6.18 16.16
CA VAL A 20 -2.13 5.12 15.28
C VAL A 20 -1.40 3.82 15.58
N THR A 21 -2.14 2.78 16.02
CA THR A 21 -1.58 1.47 16.40
C THR A 21 -2.31 0.33 15.71
N PHE A 22 -1.62 -0.44 14.87
CA PHE A 22 -2.11 -1.67 14.24
C PHE A 22 -0.95 -2.54 13.75
N THR A 23 -1.28 -3.78 13.37
CA THR A 23 -0.32 -4.73 12.80
C THR A 23 -0.89 -5.41 11.55
N VAL A 24 0.02 -5.87 10.66
CA VAL A 24 -0.31 -6.76 9.54
C VAL A 24 0.58 -8.00 9.64
N ALA A 25 -0.04 -9.17 9.77
CA ALA A 25 0.67 -10.43 9.86
C ALA A 25 1.19 -10.90 8.48
N PRO A 26 2.20 -11.79 8.44
CA PRO A 26 2.54 -12.50 7.20
C PRO A 26 1.34 -13.26 6.65
N GLY A 27 1.10 -13.20 5.35
CA GLY A 27 -0.06 -13.82 4.70
C GLY A 27 -1.39 -13.12 4.99
N GLU A 28 -1.36 -11.87 5.45
CA GLU A 28 -2.55 -11.05 5.73
C GLU A 28 -2.62 -9.84 4.78
N VAL A 29 -3.83 -9.47 4.39
CA VAL A 29 -4.15 -8.24 3.67
C VAL A 29 -4.97 -7.34 4.57
N VAL A 30 -4.44 -6.16 4.87
CA VAL A 30 -5.14 -5.14 5.67
C VAL A 30 -5.38 -3.88 4.82
N GLY A 31 -6.61 -3.38 4.86
CA GLY A 31 -7.00 -2.12 4.24
C GLY A 31 -6.94 -0.96 5.24
N LEU A 32 -6.17 0.09 4.94
CA LEU A 32 -6.21 1.35 5.68
C LEU A 32 -7.21 2.28 5.00
N LEU A 33 -8.37 2.45 5.60
CA LEU A 33 -9.55 3.07 5.00
C LEU A 33 -9.88 4.41 5.62
N GLY A 34 -10.25 5.36 4.80
CA GLY A 34 -10.66 6.69 5.24
C GLY A 34 -10.76 7.67 4.08
N PRO A 35 -11.40 8.83 4.27
CA PRO A 35 -11.52 9.86 3.23
C PRO A 35 -10.15 10.49 2.90
N ASN A 36 -10.15 11.32 1.86
CA ASN A 36 -8.99 12.13 1.55
C ASN A 36 -8.68 13.08 2.72
N GLY A 37 -7.40 13.22 3.07
CA GLY A 37 -6.98 14.00 4.24
C GLY A 37 -7.10 13.28 5.59
N ALA A 38 -7.57 12.03 5.65
CA ALA A 38 -7.68 11.28 6.89
C ALA A 38 -6.34 10.92 7.57
N GLY A 39 -5.20 11.10 6.89
CA GLY A 39 -3.88 10.76 7.41
C GLY A 39 -3.29 9.46 6.85
N LYS A 40 -3.97 8.75 5.95
CA LYS A 40 -3.53 7.46 5.35
C LYS A 40 -2.09 7.53 4.80
N THR A 41 -1.86 8.43 3.84
CA THR A 41 -0.53 8.61 3.21
C THR A 41 0.55 8.95 4.23
N THR A 42 0.23 9.73 5.26
CA THR A 42 1.16 10.06 6.35
C THR A 42 1.57 8.81 7.12
N VAL A 43 0.62 7.96 7.49
CA VAL A 43 0.88 6.68 8.16
C VAL A 43 1.72 5.76 7.28
N LEU A 44 1.36 5.61 6.00
CA LEU A 44 2.12 4.75 5.06
C LEU A 44 3.56 5.25 4.85
N ARG A 45 3.78 6.58 4.78
CA ARG A 45 5.13 7.17 4.66
C ARG A 45 5.97 6.97 5.93
N MET A 46 5.36 7.00 7.11
CA MET A 46 6.04 6.68 8.36
C MET A 46 6.46 5.20 8.40
N LEU A 47 5.57 4.29 8.03
CA LEU A 47 5.86 2.85 7.92
C LEU A 47 6.99 2.57 6.93
N ALA A 48 7.05 3.31 5.83
CA ALA A 48 8.10 3.15 4.82
C ALA A 48 9.44 3.83 5.17
N GLY A 49 9.55 4.47 6.33
CA GLY A 49 10.76 5.22 6.71
C GLY A 49 11.07 6.42 5.79
N VAL A 50 10.07 6.91 5.07
CA VAL A 50 10.14 8.13 4.23
C VAL A 50 9.85 9.37 5.06
N LEU A 51 9.07 9.22 6.11
CA LEU A 51 8.69 10.28 7.03
C LEU A 51 8.99 9.84 8.46
N THR A 52 9.80 10.61 9.17
CA THR A 52 10.08 10.37 10.60
C THR A 52 8.83 10.70 11.42
N PRO A 53 8.32 9.79 12.26
CA PRO A 53 7.24 10.07 13.18
C PRO A 53 7.66 11.13 14.22
N THR A 54 6.71 11.88 14.76
CA THR A 54 6.94 12.78 15.92
C THR A 54 6.98 11.97 17.22
N ALA A 55 6.21 10.86 17.26
CA ALA A 55 6.22 9.88 18.35
C ALA A 55 5.76 8.52 17.81
N GLY A 56 6.05 7.46 18.56
CA GLY A 56 5.73 6.09 18.19
C GLY A 56 6.80 5.45 17.31
N GLU A 57 6.56 4.23 16.88
CA GLU A 57 7.51 3.39 16.15
C GLU A 57 6.85 2.67 14.99
N ALA A 58 7.56 2.60 13.84
CA ALA A 58 7.19 1.81 12.68
C ALA A 58 8.22 0.70 12.46
N ARG A 59 7.75 -0.56 12.24
CA ARG A 59 8.62 -1.71 11.91
C ARG A 59 8.10 -2.48 10.72
N ILE A 60 9.01 -2.91 9.85
CA ILE A 60 8.76 -3.80 8.73
C ILE A 60 9.68 -5.02 8.86
N ALA A 61 9.11 -6.22 8.91
CA ALA A 61 9.85 -7.47 9.08
C ALA A 61 10.81 -7.47 10.29
N GLY A 62 10.47 -6.72 11.35
CA GLY A 62 11.29 -6.54 12.54
C GLY A 62 12.24 -5.35 12.50
N HIS A 63 12.47 -4.73 11.33
CA HIS A 63 13.40 -3.60 11.16
C HIS A 63 12.68 -2.26 11.35
N GLY A 64 13.26 -1.39 12.16
CA GLY A 64 12.79 -0.02 12.40
C GLY A 64 13.34 0.98 11.38
N ALA A 65 12.63 2.11 11.23
CA ALA A 65 13.11 3.20 10.37
C ALA A 65 14.33 3.92 10.95
N GLU A 66 14.50 3.88 12.29
CA GLU A 66 15.66 4.45 12.98
C GLU A 66 16.74 3.37 13.15
N GLY A 67 17.94 3.66 12.63
CA GLY A 67 19.11 2.77 12.73
C GLY A 67 19.14 1.60 11.72
N GLU A 68 18.00 1.12 11.21
CA GLU A 68 17.90 -0.02 10.31
C GLU A 68 17.19 0.31 8.98
N ALA A 69 17.26 1.57 8.55
CA ALA A 69 16.53 2.07 7.38
C ALA A 69 16.85 1.31 6.07
N PHE A 70 18.04 0.76 5.93
CA PHE A 70 18.43 -0.04 4.76
C PHE A 70 17.71 -1.39 4.75
N GLU A 71 17.73 -2.13 5.86
CA GLU A 71 17.06 -3.43 5.99
C GLU A 71 15.53 -3.28 5.90
N LEU A 72 14.97 -2.21 6.48
CA LEU A 72 13.57 -1.88 6.32
C LEU A 72 13.21 -1.74 4.84
N LYS A 73 14.00 -0.96 4.06
CA LYS A 73 13.75 -0.74 2.64
C LYS A 73 13.94 -2.01 1.80
N ARG A 74 14.87 -2.88 2.16
CA ARG A 74 15.03 -4.20 1.52
C ARG A 74 13.84 -5.12 1.77
N SER A 75 13.20 -4.97 2.92
CA SER A 75 12.04 -5.78 3.33
C SER A 75 10.70 -5.22 2.86
N LEU A 76 10.68 -4.07 2.19
CA LEU A 76 9.47 -3.33 1.86
C LEU A 76 9.33 -3.05 0.36
N GLY A 77 8.25 -3.50 -0.25
CA GLY A 77 7.76 -2.96 -1.51
C GLY A 77 6.84 -1.77 -1.24
N PHE A 78 7.26 -0.57 -1.64
CA PHE A 78 6.54 0.66 -1.33
C PHE A 78 6.05 1.37 -2.59
N LEU A 79 4.75 1.72 -2.58
CA LEU A 79 4.11 2.56 -3.58
C LEU A 79 3.42 3.73 -2.88
N THR A 80 3.72 4.97 -3.31
CA THR A 80 2.95 6.17 -2.92
C THR A 80 2.24 6.76 -4.13
N GLY A 81 1.13 7.48 -3.89
CA GLY A 81 0.40 8.17 -4.94
C GLY A 81 1.24 9.18 -5.73
N ASP A 82 2.27 9.76 -5.09
CA ASP A 82 3.18 10.75 -5.70
C ASP A 82 4.38 10.11 -6.40
N THR A 83 4.46 8.78 -6.47
CA THR A 83 5.61 8.12 -7.09
C THR A 83 5.61 8.32 -8.60
N ALA A 84 6.32 9.33 -9.06
CA ALA A 84 6.55 9.53 -10.48
C ALA A 84 7.60 8.56 -11.03
N LEU A 85 7.30 7.94 -12.16
CA LEU A 85 8.32 7.21 -12.94
C LEU A 85 9.23 8.21 -13.67
N TYR A 86 10.50 7.84 -13.85
CA TYR A 86 11.42 8.60 -14.68
C TYR A 86 10.89 8.71 -16.11
N GLN A 87 10.51 9.93 -16.53
CA GLN A 87 9.78 10.19 -17.78
C GLN A 87 10.49 9.69 -19.04
N ARG A 88 11.85 9.68 -19.03
CA ARG A 88 12.70 9.27 -20.16
C ARG A 88 12.96 7.78 -20.21
N LEU A 89 12.84 7.08 -19.07
CA LEU A 89 13.07 5.65 -19.00
C LEU A 89 11.80 4.89 -19.40
N THR A 90 11.98 3.70 -19.92
CA THR A 90 10.92 2.73 -20.14
C THR A 90 10.62 1.98 -18.83
N PRO A 91 9.44 1.34 -18.67
CA PRO A 91 9.17 0.46 -17.52
C PRO A 91 10.25 -0.58 -17.29
N ARG A 92 10.77 -1.22 -18.34
CA ARG A 92 11.84 -2.21 -18.27
C ARG A 92 13.13 -1.61 -17.70
N GLU A 93 13.51 -0.44 -18.17
CA GLU A 93 14.69 0.29 -17.67
C GLU A 93 14.51 0.75 -16.21
N VAL A 94 13.29 1.18 -15.83
CA VAL A 94 12.96 1.51 -14.45
C VAL A 94 13.12 0.29 -13.55
N LEU A 95 12.57 -0.87 -13.94
CA LEU A 95 12.72 -2.10 -13.19
C LEU A 95 14.21 -2.50 -13.07
N ARG A 96 14.99 -2.41 -14.16
CA ARG A 96 16.42 -2.71 -14.13
C ARG A 96 17.18 -1.77 -13.20
N TYR A 97 16.89 -0.47 -13.26
CA TYR A 97 17.51 0.51 -12.38
C TYR A 97 17.26 0.19 -10.89
N PHE A 98 16.02 -0.05 -10.51
CA PHE A 98 15.69 -0.39 -9.12
C PHE A 98 16.20 -1.78 -8.71
N GLY A 99 16.24 -2.76 -9.62
CA GLY A 99 16.80 -4.07 -9.34
C GLY A 99 18.29 -4.01 -9.02
N ARG A 100 19.03 -3.17 -9.73
CA ARG A 100 20.47 -2.91 -9.43
C ARG A 100 20.66 -2.20 -8.08
N LEU A 101 19.76 -1.27 -7.71
CA LEU A 101 19.79 -0.65 -6.38
C LEU A 101 19.53 -1.65 -5.25
N HIS A 102 18.76 -2.71 -5.52
CA HIS A 102 18.55 -3.82 -4.60
C HIS A 102 19.61 -4.92 -4.73
N GLU A 103 20.69 -4.68 -5.48
CA GLU A 103 21.83 -5.59 -5.69
C GLU A 103 21.43 -6.97 -6.25
N ILE A 104 20.33 -7.02 -7.05
CA ILE A 104 19.88 -8.26 -7.69
C ILE A 104 20.87 -8.59 -8.84
N PRO A 105 21.48 -9.80 -8.87
CA PRO A 105 22.38 -10.20 -9.96
C PRO A 105 21.69 -10.17 -11.33
N GLU A 106 22.41 -9.72 -12.38
CA GLU A 106 21.82 -9.49 -13.72
C GLU A 106 21.01 -10.69 -14.26
N PRO A 107 21.49 -11.96 -14.20
CA PRO A 107 20.71 -13.08 -14.72
C PRO A 107 19.39 -13.31 -13.97
N GLU A 108 19.38 -13.05 -12.67
CA GLU A 108 18.17 -13.10 -11.84
C GLU A 108 17.27 -11.90 -12.11
N LEU A 109 17.86 -10.71 -12.24
CA LEU A 109 17.14 -9.47 -12.52
C LEU A 109 16.38 -9.57 -13.84
N ASP A 110 17.01 -10.07 -14.90
CA ASP A 110 16.35 -10.26 -16.20
C ASP A 110 15.16 -11.21 -16.08
N ARG A 111 15.30 -12.34 -15.37
CA ARG A 111 14.19 -13.27 -15.13
C ARG A 111 13.04 -12.61 -14.36
N ARG A 112 13.34 -11.84 -13.31
CA ARG A 112 12.34 -11.12 -12.51
C ARG A 112 11.63 -10.06 -13.33
N ILE A 113 12.36 -9.29 -14.14
CA ILE A 113 11.77 -8.27 -15.03
C ILE A 113 10.77 -8.92 -15.98
N GLU A 114 11.13 -10.00 -16.68
CA GLU A 114 10.21 -10.68 -17.60
C GLU A 114 8.97 -11.23 -16.86
N ALA A 115 9.16 -11.87 -15.71
CA ALA A 115 8.05 -12.36 -14.91
C ALA A 115 7.09 -11.23 -14.46
N LEU A 116 7.63 -10.05 -14.10
CA LEU A 116 6.82 -8.89 -13.73
C LEU A 116 6.14 -8.23 -14.94
N VAL A 117 6.84 -8.18 -16.08
CA VAL A 117 6.25 -7.70 -17.35
C VAL A 117 5.03 -8.54 -17.71
N ASP A 118 5.10 -9.84 -17.55
CA ASP A 118 3.96 -10.73 -17.79
C ASP A 118 2.91 -10.61 -16.69
N ARG A 119 3.31 -10.72 -15.43
CA ARG A 119 2.42 -10.67 -14.26
C ARG A 119 1.61 -9.38 -14.20
N PHE A 120 2.18 -8.23 -14.55
CA PHE A 120 1.49 -6.93 -14.52
C PHE A 120 1.05 -6.46 -15.91
N ARG A 121 1.08 -7.36 -16.92
CA ARG A 121 0.63 -7.09 -18.30
C ARG A 121 1.28 -5.82 -18.89
N LEU A 122 2.60 -5.68 -18.71
CA LEU A 122 3.33 -4.51 -19.19
C LEU A 122 3.80 -4.66 -20.65
N ARG A 123 3.71 -5.87 -21.24
CA ARG A 123 4.37 -6.24 -22.51
C ARG A 123 4.14 -5.22 -23.64
N ASP A 124 2.93 -4.71 -23.80
CA ASP A 124 2.58 -3.79 -24.89
C ASP A 124 3.22 -2.40 -24.76
N PHE A 125 3.78 -2.06 -23.59
CA PHE A 125 4.34 -0.76 -23.32
C PHE A 125 5.63 -0.79 -22.48
N ALA A 126 6.16 -1.99 -22.18
CA ALA A 126 7.37 -2.18 -21.38
C ALA A 126 8.60 -1.44 -21.94
N ASP A 127 8.63 -1.22 -23.25
CA ASP A 127 9.73 -0.58 -23.97
C ASP A 127 9.38 0.83 -24.51
N ARG A 128 8.24 1.42 -24.04
CA ARG A 128 7.87 2.81 -24.32
C ARG A 128 8.28 3.73 -23.18
N PRO A 129 8.81 4.95 -23.45
CA PRO A 129 9.13 5.92 -22.40
C PRO A 129 7.95 6.18 -21.47
N CYS A 130 8.21 6.19 -20.14
CA CYS A 130 7.16 6.38 -19.13
C CYS A 130 6.39 7.68 -19.30
N GLY A 131 7.02 8.73 -19.87
CA GLY A 131 6.34 9.99 -20.18
C GLY A 131 5.18 9.86 -21.16
N LYS A 132 5.21 8.81 -22.00
CA LYS A 132 4.17 8.55 -23.02
C LYS A 132 3.09 7.55 -22.58
N LEU A 133 3.14 7.09 -21.33
CA LEU A 133 2.20 6.12 -20.79
C LEU A 133 0.96 6.81 -20.21
N SER A 134 -0.19 6.12 -20.29
CA SER A 134 -1.40 6.51 -19.57
C SER A 134 -1.20 6.39 -18.05
N ALA A 135 -2.08 7.03 -17.26
CA ALA A 135 -2.03 6.95 -15.80
C ALA A 135 -2.11 5.48 -15.32
N GLY A 136 -3.02 4.66 -15.87
CA GLY A 136 -3.15 3.25 -15.52
C GLY A 136 -1.93 2.42 -15.93
N GLN A 137 -1.27 2.71 -17.07
CA GLN A 137 -0.03 2.06 -17.47
C GLN A 137 1.13 2.41 -16.52
N LYS A 138 1.25 3.69 -16.12
CA LYS A 138 2.23 4.15 -15.11
C LYS A 138 1.99 3.45 -13.78
N GLN A 139 0.74 3.35 -13.34
CA GLN A 139 0.37 2.70 -12.09
C GLN A 139 0.79 1.22 -12.09
N ARG A 140 0.50 0.47 -13.17
CA ARG A 140 0.94 -0.93 -13.30
C ARG A 140 2.46 -1.08 -13.23
N ALA A 141 3.20 -0.20 -13.89
CA ALA A 141 4.68 -0.21 -13.85
C ALA A 141 5.21 0.12 -12.44
N ASN A 142 4.59 1.07 -11.72
CA ASN A 142 4.94 1.39 -10.33
C ASN A 142 4.67 0.23 -9.38
N ILE A 143 3.54 -0.47 -9.56
CA ILE A 143 3.23 -1.65 -8.74
C ILE A 143 4.24 -2.76 -9.03
N ALA A 144 4.55 -3.05 -10.31
CA ALA A 144 5.57 -4.03 -10.68
C ALA A 144 6.92 -3.72 -10.02
N ARG A 145 7.31 -2.44 -9.94
CA ARG A 145 8.51 -2.01 -9.24
C ARG A 145 8.48 -2.36 -7.75
N ALA A 146 7.34 -2.20 -7.06
CA ALA A 146 7.22 -2.55 -5.65
C ALA A 146 7.38 -4.06 -5.38
N PHE A 147 7.14 -4.91 -6.38
CA PHE A 147 7.31 -6.36 -6.30
C PHE A 147 8.70 -6.85 -6.70
N LEU A 148 9.55 -6.01 -7.29
CA LEU A 148 10.76 -6.42 -8.02
C LEU A 148 11.77 -7.21 -7.17
N HIS A 149 12.04 -6.76 -5.97
CA HIS A 149 13.03 -7.38 -5.06
C HIS A 149 12.41 -8.46 -4.15
N ASP A 150 11.16 -8.86 -4.46
CA ASP A 150 10.42 -9.91 -3.75
C ASP A 150 10.29 -9.68 -2.23
N PRO A 151 9.89 -8.48 -1.78
CA PRO A 151 9.87 -8.14 -0.37
C PRO A 151 8.85 -8.96 0.42
N PRO A 152 9.08 -9.25 1.71
CA PRO A 152 8.11 -9.91 2.59
C PRO A 152 6.91 -9.02 2.95
N ALA A 153 7.01 -7.69 2.77
CA ALA A 153 5.94 -6.75 3.05
C ALA A 153 5.69 -5.79 1.89
N LEU A 154 4.43 -5.45 1.66
CA LEU A 154 3.98 -4.47 0.67
C LEU A 154 3.16 -3.39 1.37
N VAL A 155 3.50 -2.12 1.14
CA VAL A 155 2.75 -0.95 1.60
C VAL A 155 2.41 -0.09 0.38
N LEU A 156 1.12 0.01 0.06
CA LEU A 156 0.65 0.53 -1.21
C LEU A 156 -0.40 1.63 -0.97
N ASP A 157 -0.10 2.84 -1.42
CA ASP A 157 -1.02 3.98 -1.30
C ASP A 157 -1.89 4.09 -2.54
N GLU A 158 -3.22 3.88 -2.37
CA GLU A 158 -4.24 3.99 -3.41
C GLU A 158 -3.90 3.19 -4.69
N PRO A 159 -3.54 1.89 -4.60
CA PRO A 159 -2.99 1.13 -5.73
C PRO A 159 -3.97 0.93 -6.88
N THR A 160 -5.28 0.97 -6.63
CA THR A 160 -6.34 0.78 -7.63
C THR A 160 -6.76 2.09 -8.30
N THR A 161 -6.35 3.24 -7.78
CA THR A 161 -6.67 4.56 -8.34
C THR A 161 -6.15 4.67 -9.78
N ALA A 162 -6.92 5.28 -10.67
CA ALA A 162 -6.65 5.43 -12.10
C ALA A 162 -6.65 4.12 -12.92
N LEU A 163 -7.08 3.00 -12.35
CA LEU A 163 -7.26 1.75 -13.08
C LEU A 163 -8.74 1.57 -13.49
N ASP A 164 -8.94 1.03 -14.68
CA ASP A 164 -10.26 0.55 -15.08
C ASP A 164 -10.65 -0.72 -14.31
N VAL A 165 -11.94 -1.08 -14.33
CA VAL A 165 -12.49 -2.22 -13.57
C VAL A 165 -11.78 -3.54 -13.86
N VAL A 166 -11.39 -3.79 -15.13
CA VAL A 166 -10.72 -5.04 -15.53
C VAL A 166 -9.30 -5.07 -14.98
N THR A 167 -8.58 -3.95 -15.09
CA THR A 167 -7.21 -3.83 -14.57
C THR A 167 -7.20 -3.84 -13.04
N GLY A 168 -8.20 -3.23 -12.38
CA GLY A 168 -8.36 -3.28 -10.93
C GLY A 168 -8.53 -4.71 -10.42
N ARG A 169 -9.43 -5.50 -11.02
CA ARG A 169 -9.61 -6.92 -10.67
C ARG A 169 -8.34 -7.73 -10.81
N PHE A 170 -7.63 -7.55 -11.90
CA PHE A 170 -6.35 -8.22 -12.13
C PHE A 170 -5.32 -7.89 -11.02
N LEU A 171 -5.27 -6.64 -10.57
CA LEU A 171 -4.40 -6.23 -9.47
C LEU A 171 -4.78 -6.90 -8.15
N LEU A 172 -6.08 -7.00 -7.85
CA LEU A 172 -6.56 -7.71 -6.66
C LEU A 172 -6.14 -9.19 -6.69
N ASP A 173 -6.13 -9.84 -7.85
CA ASP A 173 -5.65 -11.21 -8.01
C ASP A 173 -4.13 -11.32 -7.76
N ALA A 174 -3.34 -10.33 -8.19
CA ALA A 174 -1.91 -10.27 -7.89
C ALA A 174 -1.66 -10.14 -6.37
N PHE A 175 -2.51 -9.39 -5.66
CA PHE A 175 -2.42 -9.29 -4.19
C PHE A 175 -2.84 -10.59 -3.50
N ARG A 176 -3.89 -11.28 -3.96
CA ARG A 176 -4.28 -12.60 -3.45
C ARG A 176 -3.14 -13.62 -3.59
N GLN A 177 -2.45 -13.64 -4.74
CA GLN A 177 -1.28 -14.48 -4.95
C GLN A 177 -0.12 -14.12 -4.01
N ALA A 178 0.15 -12.83 -3.81
CA ALA A 178 1.20 -12.36 -2.89
C ALA A 178 0.87 -12.73 -1.43
N ARG A 179 -0.39 -12.60 -1.02
CA ARG A 179 -0.90 -13.08 0.27
C ARG A 179 -0.68 -14.59 0.44
N ALA A 180 -1.07 -15.39 -0.56
CA ALA A 180 -0.88 -16.85 -0.55
C ALA A 180 0.60 -17.26 -0.47
N ALA A 181 1.51 -16.41 -0.99
CA ALA A 181 2.95 -16.57 -0.85
C ALA A 181 3.51 -16.08 0.52
N GLY A 182 2.63 -15.74 1.47
CA GLY A 182 3.02 -15.34 2.83
C GLY A 182 3.41 -13.87 3.01
N LYS A 183 3.19 -13.00 2.02
CA LYS A 183 3.53 -11.57 2.15
C LYS A 183 2.50 -10.84 3.03
N ALA A 184 2.99 -9.92 3.87
CA ALA A 184 2.15 -8.97 4.59
C ALA A 184 1.78 -7.80 3.65
N ILE A 185 0.50 -7.51 3.47
CA ILE A 185 0.05 -6.47 2.53
C ILE A 185 -0.80 -5.44 3.26
N LEU A 186 -0.35 -4.19 3.25
CA LEU A 186 -1.13 -3.03 3.67
C LEU A 186 -1.40 -2.14 2.47
N PHE A 187 -2.64 -1.82 2.20
CA PHE A 187 -2.94 -0.81 1.19
C PHE A 187 -3.97 0.20 1.69
N SER A 188 -3.80 1.45 1.27
CA SER A 188 -4.81 2.46 1.50
C SER A 188 -5.82 2.49 0.38
N THR A 189 -7.07 2.79 0.71
CA THR A 189 -8.09 3.12 -0.29
C THR A 189 -9.20 3.96 0.35
N HIS A 190 -9.90 4.71 -0.50
CA HIS A 190 -11.17 5.34 -0.16
C HIS A 190 -12.35 4.58 -0.81
N VAL A 191 -12.07 3.52 -1.60
CA VAL A 191 -13.07 2.65 -2.25
C VAL A 191 -13.33 1.45 -1.33
N LEU A 192 -14.37 1.52 -0.53
CA LEU A 192 -14.68 0.50 0.49
C LEU A 192 -14.98 -0.87 -0.11
N GLY A 193 -15.54 -0.93 -1.33
CA GLY A 193 -15.79 -2.18 -2.04
C GLY A 193 -14.51 -2.98 -2.39
N ASP A 194 -13.38 -2.30 -2.65
CA ASP A 194 -12.10 -2.98 -2.88
C ASP A 194 -11.63 -3.67 -1.60
N ALA A 195 -11.84 -3.00 -0.45
CA ALA A 195 -11.47 -3.55 0.85
C ALA A 195 -12.36 -4.75 1.22
N GLU A 196 -13.68 -4.69 0.99
CA GLU A 196 -14.60 -5.82 1.21
C GLU A 196 -14.23 -7.05 0.36
N ALA A 197 -13.74 -6.82 -0.86
CA ALA A 197 -13.38 -7.89 -1.79
C ALA A 197 -12.03 -8.57 -1.51
N LEU A 198 -11.11 -7.88 -0.82
CA LEU A 198 -9.71 -8.33 -0.70
C LEU A 198 -9.20 -8.47 0.73
N CYS A 199 -9.64 -7.60 1.67
CA CYS A 199 -9.04 -7.52 2.98
C CYS A 199 -9.50 -8.63 3.93
N ASP A 200 -8.54 -9.16 4.68
CA ASP A 200 -8.84 -9.98 5.87
C ASP A 200 -9.31 -9.11 7.01
N ARG A 201 -8.66 -7.95 7.18
CA ARG A 201 -8.99 -6.94 8.18
C ARG A 201 -8.89 -5.55 7.60
N VAL A 202 -9.56 -4.61 8.26
CA VAL A 202 -9.54 -3.19 7.93
C VAL A 202 -9.15 -2.37 9.14
N VAL A 203 -8.53 -1.22 8.88
CA VAL A 203 -8.22 -0.16 9.84
C VAL A 203 -8.90 1.10 9.34
N LEU A 204 -9.88 1.60 10.08
CA LEU A 204 -10.61 2.82 9.76
C LEU A 204 -9.91 4.02 10.38
N ILE A 205 -9.55 5.01 9.56
CA ILE A 205 -8.88 6.23 10.01
C ILE A 205 -9.66 7.47 9.58
N HIS A 206 -9.76 8.44 10.48
CA HIS A 206 -10.40 9.73 10.22
C HIS A 206 -9.71 10.83 11.02
N GLN A 207 -9.41 11.96 10.40
CA GLN A 207 -8.74 13.10 11.04
C GLN A 207 -7.48 12.71 11.83
N GLY A 208 -6.68 11.81 11.26
CA GLY A 208 -5.45 11.32 11.87
C GLY A 208 -5.64 10.24 12.94
N LYS A 209 -6.85 9.91 13.35
CA LYS A 209 -7.13 8.96 14.44
C LYS A 209 -7.65 7.63 13.91
N LEU A 210 -7.24 6.54 14.53
CA LEU A 210 -7.82 5.22 14.31
C LEU A 210 -9.20 5.18 14.98
N LEU A 211 -10.25 4.93 14.18
CA LEU A 211 -11.63 4.84 14.66
C LEU A 211 -12.02 3.42 15.06
N ASP A 212 -11.63 2.43 14.25
CA ASP A 212 -11.92 1.01 14.46
C ASP A 212 -10.95 0.14 13.66
N GLN A 213 -10.79 -1.12 14.06
CA GLN A 213 -10.03 -2.13 13.31
C GLN A 213 -10.56 -3.54 13.59
N GLY A 214 -10.47 -4.42 12.61
CA GLY A 214 -10.92 -5.80 12.70
C GLY A 214 -11.28 -6.37 11.35
N THR A 215 -11.86 -7.55 11.29
CA THR A 215 -12.48 -8.06 10.06
C THR A 215 -13.64 -7.16 9.65
N VAL A 216 -14.00 -7.16 8.37
CA VAL A 216 -15.16 -6.39 7.88
C VAL A 216 -16.42 -6.74 8.69
N ALA A 217 -16.63 -8.03 8.96
CA ALA A 217 -17.78 -8.51 9.73
C ALA A 217 -17.78 -7.95 11.17
N GLU A 218 -16.65 -7.98 11.87
CA GLU A 218 -16.53 -7.44 13.24
C GLU A 218 -16.80 -5.94 13.29
N VAL A 219 -16.22 -5.19 12.33
CA VAL A 219 -16.40 -3.73 12.27
C VAL A 219 -17.86 -3.37 12.00
N CYS A 220 -18.51 -4.05 11.07
CA CYS A 220 -19.96 -3.85 10.80
C CYS A 220 -20.82 -4.24 12.02
N GLN A 221 -20.53 -5.37 12.65
CA GLN A 221 -21.32 -5.85 13.80
C GLN A 221 -21.28 -4.89 14.99
N ARG A 222 -20.12 -4.26 15.28
CA ARG A 222 -19.97 -3.34 16.42
C ARG A 222 -20.89 -2.11 16.35
N VAL A 223 -21.34 -1.74 15.16
CA VAL A 223 -22.22 -0.58 14.94
C VAL A 223 -23.60 -0.97 14.37
N GLY A 224 -23.88 -2.28 14.22
CA GLY A 224 -25.14 -2.76 13.65
C GLY A 224 -25.29 -2.47 12.15
N ALA A 225 -24.20 -2.20 11.44
CA ALA A 225 -24.20 -1.88 10.01
C ALA A 225 -24.23 -3.14 9.14
N ARG A 226 -24.77 -3.00 7.92
CA ARG A 226 -24.79 -4.08 6.92
C ARG A 226 -23.61 -4.02 5.95
N THR A 227 -23.04 -2.82 5.75
CA THR A 227 -21.92 -2.57 4.83
C THR A 227 -20.81 -1.85 5.56
N LEU A 228 -19.59 -1.95 5.02
CA LEU A 228 -18.44 -1.22 5.54
C LEU A 228 -18.63 0.31 5.40
N THR A 229 -19.37 0.75 4.38
CA THR A 229 -19.74 2.16 4.19
C THR A 229 -20.58 2.68 5.34
N ASP A 230 -21.65 1.95 5.72
CA ASP A 230 -22.51 2.34 6.84
C ASP A 230 -21.73 2.30 8.16
N ALA A 231 -20.87 1.29 8.33
CA ALA A 231 -20.02 1.18 9.52
C ALA A 231 -19.07 2.38 9.64
N PHE A 232 -18.46 2.80 8.55
CA PHE A 232 -17.59 3.97 8.53
C PHE A 232 -18.36 5.25 8.87
N LEU A 233 -19.53 5.48 8.24
CA LEU A 233 -20.37 6.65 8.50
C LEU A 233 -20.84 6.71 9.96
N ALA A 234 -21.26 5.59 10.53
CA ALA A 234 -21.65 5.51 11.94
C ALA A 234 -20.50 5.89 12.90
N ARG A 235 -19.23 5.53 12.55
CA ARG A 235 -18.04 5.88 13.35
C ARG A 235 -17.65 7.34 13.24
N VAL A 236 -17.92 7.98 12.10
CA VAL A 236 -17.62 9.41 11.88
C VAL A 236 -18.71 10.33 12.44
N GLY A 237 -19.84 9.79 12.89
CA GLY A 237 -20.97 10.56 13.42
C GLY A 237 -21.97 11.01 12.35
N GLY A 238 -21.97 10.34 11.18
CA GLY A 238 -23.04 10.51 10.17
C GLY A 238 -24.21 9.58 10.45
N GLU A 239 -25.44 10.05 10.24
CA GLU A 239 -26.61 9.17 10.24
C GLU A 239 -26.47 8.13 9.11
N PRO A 240 -26.80 6.84 9.34
CA PRO A 240 -26.83 5.87 8.28
C PRO A 240 -27.86 6.30 7.23
N SER A 241 -27.44 6.34 5.97
CA SER A 241 -28.36 6.55 4.85
C SER A 241 -29.40 5.43 4.84
N ALA A 242 -30.68 5.82 4.95
CA ALA A 242 -31.84 4.93 4.94
C ALA A 242 -32.03 4.20 3.60
#